data_a005959d6b9e4470c97fccc64b65410b
#
_entry.id   a005959d6b9e4470c97fccc64b65410b
#
_cell.length_a   1.000
_cell.length_b   1.000
_cell.length_c   1.000
_cell.angle_alpha   90.00
_cell.angle_beta   90.00
_cell.angle_gamma   90.00
#
_symmetry.space_group_name_H-M   'P 1'
#
loop_
_entity.id
_entity.type
_entity.pdbx_description
1 polymer ?
#
loop_
_entity_poly.entity_id
_entity_poly.type
_entity_poly.pdbx_seq_one_letter_code
_entity_poly.pdbx_strand_id
1 'polypeptide(L)'
;MNAISNRREFLRTAALAGAGLTLSSPLLGTKPKTVLVFTKSSGWEHDVVKRIGGKPCIVDDAVNDLGNKLGFNVGVTKDGRIFESKEFHSYVGVVFFTTGDLTTLGTDGKPPMTVKGKQTLLDAVRGGMGFAGVHAASDTFHTQPDPPDRSNRYIAHGENEDPYLRMVGAEFITHGRDEDPRLQTANVIVNDPKFPGLGGVTSPVSFMEEWYSLKDFAPDMHVILTLDTHTMNGACYQRAPYPVTWARTHGKGRVFYTAMGDRPENWKNEFFLNLLGGGIRWTIGDASAQLEENLKQAAPGYAEIPPKQAPEK
;
A
#
# COMPACT_ATOMS: atom_id res chain seq x y z
N MET A 1 26.39 69.29 54.36
CA MET A 1 27.21 68.07 54.27
C MET A 1 26.53 67.08 53.36
N ASN A 2 27.24 66.71 52.29
CA ASN A 2 26.79 65.99 51.17
C ASN A 2 26.45 64.54 51.44
N ALA A 3 25.36 64.02 50.87
CA ALA A 3 25.21 62.62 50.61
C ALA A 3 24.87 62.39 49.13
N ILE A 4 25.84 61.90 48.39
CA ILE A 4 25.78 61.52 47.00
C ILE A 4 24.99 60.23 46.90
N SER A 5 23.79 60.28 46.31
CA SER A 5 23.00 59.13 46.02
C SER A 5 23.63 58.38 44.80
N ASN A 6 23.90 57.13 45.03
CA ASN A 6 24.70 56.27 44.18
C ASN A 6 23.85 55.71 43.03
N ARG A 7 24.11 56.11 41.82
CA ARG A 7 23.46 55.70 40.55
C ARG A 7 23.47 54.18 40.28
N ARG A 8 24.06 53.40 41.14
CA ARG A 8 24.14 51.91 40.99
C ARG A 8 22.99 51.14 41.59
N GLU A 9 22.18 51.75 42.47
CA GLU A 9 21.02 51.04 43.04
C GLU A 9 19.73 51.19 42.24
N PHE A 10 19.62 52.18 41.35
CA PHE A 10 18.44 52.33 40.50
C PHE A 10 18.40 51.33 39.32
N LEU A 11 19.51 50.68 39.01
CA LEU A 11 19.58 49.67 37.91
C LEU A 11 19.35 48.22 38.36
N ARG A 12 19.10 47.98 39.68
CA ARG A 12 18.83 46.65 40.16
C ARG A 12 17.36 46.31 40.41
N THR A 13 16.45 47.26 40.29
CA THR A 13 15.02 47.07 40.53
C THR A 13 14.16 47.08 39.26
N ALA A 14 14.78 47.23 38.06
CA ALA A 14 14.07 47.21 36.78
C ALA A 14 14.20 45.89 36.02
N ALA A 15 14.75 44.82 36.64
CA ALA A 15 15.05 43.55 35.94
C ALA A 15 14.15 42.39 36.37
N LEU A 16 12.98 42.61 36.95
CA LEU A 16 12.08 41.52 37.41
C LEU A 16 10.59 41.74 37.11
N ALA A 17 10.27 42.36 35.93
CA ALA A 17 8.90 42.45 35.44
C ALA A 17 8.83 42.20 33.93
N GLY A 18 9.71 41.34 33.42
CA GLY A 18 9.63 40.78 32.07
C GLY A 18 9.19 39.32 32.14
N ALA A 19 8.03 39.02 32.77
CA ALA A 19 7.36 37.77 32.59
C ALA A 19 6.94 37.69 31.11
N GLY A 20 7.74 36.98 30.30
CA GLY A 20 7.48 36.74 28.90
C GLY A 20 6.11 36.07 28.74
N LEU A 21 5.15 36.83 28.26
CA LEU A 21 4.04 36.28 27.55
C LEU A 21 4.63 35.60 26.32
N THR A 22 5.01 34.34 26.46
CA THR A 22 5.11 33.44 25.28
C THR A 22 3.70 33.36 24.73
N LEU A 23 3.41 34.21 23.77
CA LEU A 23 2.34 33.99 22.82
C LEU A 23 2.65 32.63 22.19
N SER A 24 2.07 31.57 22.77
CA SER A 24 1.93 30.30 22.10
C SER A 24 1.09 30.64 20.85
N SER A 25 1.80 30.85 19.71
CA SER A 25 1.15 30.87 18.41
C SER A 25 0.27 29.63 18.35
N PRO A 26 -1.04 29.74 18.07
CA PRO A 26 -1.83 28.57 17.82
C PRO A 26 -1.09 27.83 16.72
N LEU A 27 -0.68 26.59 16.99
CA LEU A 27 -0.27 25.66 15.96
C LEU A 27 -1.42 25.68 14.94
N LEU A 28 -1.23 26.35 13.81
CA LEU A 28 -2.12 26.28 12.66
C LEU A 28 -2.15 24.79 12.34
N GLY A 29 -3.19 24.11 12.78
CA GLY A 29 -3.40 22.70 12.52
C GLY A 29 -3.32 22.50 11.00
N THR A 30 -2.29 21.82 10.53
CA THR A 30 -2.20 21.44 9.11
C THR A 30 -3.48 20.68 8.78
N LYS A 31 -4.15 21.09 7.71
CA LYS A 31 -5.36 20.39 7.26
C LYS A 31 -5.04 18.90 7.14
N PRO A 32 -5.92 18.00 7.61
CA PRO A 32 -5.70 16.58 7.47
C PRO A 32 -5.42 16.22 5.99
N LYS A 33 -4.41 15.39 5.77
CA LYS A 33 -4.08 14.87 4.44
C LYS A 33 -5.24 14.03 3.93
N THR A 34 -5.53 14.08 2.64
CA THR A 34 -6.60 13.27 2.04
C THR A 34 -5.99 12.20 1.15
N VAL A 35 -6.45 10.96 1.33
CA VAL A 35 -6.05 9.77 0.55
C VAL A 35 -7.22 9.34 -0.33
N LEU A 36 -6.93 9.00 -1.58
CA LEU A 36 -7.92 8.44 -2.51
C LEU A 36 -7.93 6.92 -2.42
N VAL A 37 -9.08 6.32 -2.11
CA VAL A 37 -9.32 4.88 -2.22
C VAL A 37 -9.95 4.60 -3.58
N PHE A 38 -9.25 3.83 -4.40
CA PHE A 38 -9.65 3.50 -5.76
C PHE A 38 -9.84 1.98 -5.90
N THR A 39 -11.09 1.55 -6.11
CA THR A 39 -11.50 0.14 -6.07
C THR A 39 -12.13 -0.34 -7.38
N LYS A 40 -11.70 0.23 -8.52
CA LYS A 40 -12.18 -0.17 -9.84
C LYS A 40 -11.76 -1.58 -10.19
N SER A 41 -12.70 -2.35 -10.75
CA SER A 41 -12.44 -3.67 -11.32
C SER A 41 -12.68 -3.66 -12.82
N SER A 42 -11.71 -4.10 -13.60
CA SER A 42 -11.80 -4.39 -15.04
C SER A 42 -11.52 -5.87 -15.34
N GLY A 43 -11.07 -6.62 -14.34
CA GLY A 43 -11.01 -8.07 -14.25
C GLY A 43 -12.06 -8.60 -13.28
N TRP A 44 -11.67 -9.50 -12.38
CA TRP A 44 -12.54 -10.03 -11.33
C TRP A 44 -12.90 -8.94 -10.32
N GLU A 45 -14.18 -8.78 -10.00
CA GLU A 45 -14.62 -7.88 -8.92
C GLU A 45 -14.73 -8.65 -7.60
N HIS A 46 -13.76 -8.46 -6.71
CA HIS A 46 -13.73 -9.09 -5.39
C HIS A 46 -14.89 -8.62 -4.52
N ASP A 47 -15.41 -9.49 -3.65
CA ASP A 47 -16.56 -9.18 -2.79
C ASP A 47 -16.31 -7.96 -1.88
N VAL A 48 -15.06 -7.79 -1.42
CA VAL A 48 -14.67 -6.68 -0.54
C VAL A 48 -14.72 -5.30 -1.20
N VAL A 49 -14.73 -5.24 -2.55
CA VAL A 49 -14.83 -3.98 -3.31
C VAL A 49 -16.20 -3.77 -3.95
N LYS A 50 -17.12 -4.74 -3.87
CA LYS A 50 -18.47 -4.61 -4.44
C LYS A 50 -19.28 -3.55 -3.70
N ARG A 51 -19.82 -2.59 -4.46
CA ARG A 51 -20.76 -1.59 -3.93
C ARG A 51 -22.19 -2.01 -4.25
N ILE A 52 -22.93 -2.47 -3.23
CA ILE A 52 -24.29 -2.95 -3.37
C ILE A 52 -25.29 -1.82 -3.02
N GLY A 53 -26.20 -1.52 -3.93
CA GLY A 53 -27.21 -0.49 -3.70
C GLY A 53 -26.65 0.92 -3.50
N GLY A 54 -25.48 1.21 -4.07
CA GLY A 54 -24.80 2.51 -3.96
C GLY A 54 -24.12 2.77 -2.61
N LYS A 55 -24.09 1.78 -1.71
CA LYS A 55 -23.41 1.88 -0.42
C LYS A 55 -21.89 1.69 -0.59
N PRO A 56 -21.06 2.24 0.32
CA PRO A 56 -19.64 1.94 0.37
C PRO A 56 -19.39 0.43 0.45
N CYS A 57 -18.26 -0.01 -0.09
CA CYS A 57 -17.80 -1.39 0.05
C CYS A 57 -16.99 -1.57 1.34
N ILE A 58 -16.64 -2.82 1.66
CA ILE A 58 -15.86 -3.15 2.87
C ILE A 58 -14.53 -2.39 2.90
N VAL A 59 -13.83 -2.29 1.76
CA VAL A 59 -12.56 -1.54 1.65
C VAL A 59 -12.78 -0.05 1.89
N ASP A 60 -13.84 0.54 1.31
CA ASP A 60 -14.16 1.96 1.50
C ASP A 60 -14.36 2.28 2.99
N ASP A 61 -15.20 1.47 3.68
CA ASP A 61 -15.52 1.66 5.10
C ASP A 61 -14.28 1.45 5.98
N ALA A 62 -13.55 0.36 5.78
CA ALA A 62 -12.39 0.03 6.61
C ALA A 62 -11.26 1.07 6.48
N VAL A 63 -10.98 1.56 5.27
CA VAL A 63 -9.94 2.61 5.09
C VAL A 63 -10.43 3.95 5.64
N ASN A 64 -11.74 4.25 5.57
CA ASN A 64 -12.30 5.44 6.20
C ASN A 64 -12.18 5.38 7.73
N ASP A 65 -12.44 4.21 8.35
CA ASP A 65 -12.26 4.00 9.79
C ASP A 65 -10.79 4.12 10.20
N LEU A 66 -9.87 3.58 9.38
CA LEU A 66 -8.42 3.81 9.58
C LEU A 66 -8.08 5.30 9.49
N GLY A 67 -8.63 6.03 8.52
CA GLY A 67 -8.45 7.48 8.39
C GLY A 67 -8.90 8.23 9.63
N ASN A 68 -10.09 7.94 10.13
CA ASN A 68 -10.64 8.53 11.36
C ASN A 68 -9.76 8.22 12.57
N LYS A 69 -9.24 6.99 12.71
CA LYS A 69 -8.39 6.56 13.80
C LYS A 69 -6.98 7.17 13.74
N LEU A 70 -6.44 7.34 12.53
CA LEU A 70 -5.03 7.66 12.28
C LEU A 70 -4.78 9.09 11.81
N GLY A 71 -5.84 9.90 11.61
CA GLY A 71 -5.76 11.33 11.37
C GLY A 71 -5.60 11.74 9.89
N PHE A 72 -6.14 10.97 8.94
CA PHE A 72 -6.23 11.35 7.52
C PHE A 72 -7.65 11.25 6.99
N ASN A 73 -7.98 12.07 6.00
CA ASN A 73 -9.27 12.02 5.30
C ASN A 73 -9.24 11.01 4.16
N VAL A 74 -10.41 10.53 3.75
CA VAL A 74 -10.56 9.54 2.68
C VAL A 74 -11.57 10.02 1.65
N GLY A 75 -11.18 10.01 0.37
CA GLY A 75 -12.09 10.07 -0.78
C GLY A 75 -12.18 8.69 -1.42
N VAL A 76 -13.35 8.29 -1.88
CA VAL A 76 -13.58 6.95 -2.46
C VAL A 76 -14.20 7.03 -3.85
N THR A 77 -13.65 6.29 -4.82
CA THR A 77 -14.22 6.21 -6.16
C THR A 77 -13.85 4.91 -6.88
N LYS A 78 -14.66 4.54 -7.88
CA LYS A 78 -14.33 3.53 -8.90
C LYS A 78 -14.22 4.18 -10.30
N ASP A 79 -14.46 5.48 -10.40
CA ASP A 79 -14.45 6.21 -11.67
C ASP A 79 -13.03 6.54 -12.11
N GLY A 80 -12.55 5.90 -13.18
CA GLY A 80 -11.19 6.11 -13.68
C GLY A 80 -10.91 7.52 -14.21
N ARG A 81 -11.94 8.34 -14.47
CA ARG A 81 -11.77 9.73 -14.92
C ARG A 81 -11.21 10.65 -13.84
N ILE A 82 -11.22 10.21 -12.59
CA ILE A 82 -10.64 10.96 -11.45
C ILE A 82 -9.20 11.36 -11.73
N PHE A 83 -8.39 10.50 -12.38
CA PHE A 83 -6.97 10.73 -12.62
C PHE A 83 -6.66 11.89 -13.60
N GLU A 84 -7.66 12.36 -14.34
CA GLU A 84 -7.54 13.55 -15.20
C GLU A 84 -8.29 14.77 -14.63
N SER A 85 -8.83 14.65 -13.43
CA SER A 85 -9.54 15.74 -12.76
C SER A 85 -8.57 16.64 -11.98
N LYS A 86 -8.99 17.89 -11.74
CA LYS A 86 -8.26 18.79 -10.83
C LYS A 86 -8.25 18.28 -9.39
N GLU A 87 -9.28 17.53 -9.01
CA GLU A 87 -9.42 16.96 -7.67
C GLU A 87 -8.31 15.97 -7.36
N PHE A 88 -7.87 15.16 -8.35
CA PHE A 88 -6.80 14.18 -8.16
C PHE A 88 -5.53 14.80 -7.55
N HIS A 89 -5.17 16.00 -7.94
CA HIS A 89 -3.99 16.69 -7.43
C HIS A 89 -4.13 17.19 -5.99
N SER A 90 -5.30 17.07 -5.39
CA SER A 90 -5.52 17.42 -3.97
C SER A 90 -5.21 16.27 -3.01
N TYR A 91 -5.12 15.03 -3.53
CA TYR A 91 -4.76 13.85 -2.75
C TYR A 91 -3.26 13.77 -2.54
N VAL A 92 -2.85 13.33 -1.35
CA VAL A 92 -1.43 13.13 -1.02
C VAL A 92 -0.99 11.68 -1.20
N GLY A 93 -1.94 10.77 -1.39
CA GLY A 93 -1.70 9.36 -1.62
C GLY A 93 -2.93 8.66 -2.17
N VAL A 94 -2.73 7.47 -2.71
CA VAL A 94 -3.78 6.60 -3.23
C VAL A 94 -3.68 5.21 -2.61
N VAL A 95 -4.83 4.57 -2.36
CA VAL A 95 -4.95 3.16 -1.99
C VAL A 95 -5.65 2.45 -3.14
N PHE A 96 -4.98 1.47 -3.74
CA PHE A 96 -5.51 0.67 -4.84
C PHE A 96 -5.88 -0.73 -4.37
N PHE A 97 -7.13 -1.10 -4.62
CA PHE A 97 -7.60 -2.48 -4.66
C PHE A 97 -8.32 -2.65 -6.00
N THR A 98 -7.57 -2.97 -7.05
CA THR A 98 -8.02 -2.93 -8.44
C THR A 98 -7.66 -4.23 -9.17
N THR A 99 -8.34 -4.54 -10.27
CA THR A 99 -8.04 -5.71 -11.11
C THR A 99 -8.12 -5.40 -12.58
N GLY A 100 -7.30 -6.07 -13.38
CA GLY A 100 -7.36 -6.06 -14.83
C GLY A 100 -6.88 -4.76 -15.47
N ASP A 101 -7.15 -4.57 -16.75
CA ASP A 101 -6.80 -3.36 -17.48
C ASP A 101 -7.79 -2.23 -17.20
N LEU A 102 -7.43 -1.33 -16.31
CA LEU A 102 -8.29 -0.21 -15.90
C LEU A 102 -8.57 0.79 -17.02
N THR A 103 -7.90 0.68 -18.19
CA THR A 103 -8.21 1.49 -19.37
C THR A 103 -9.40 0.96 -20.16
N THR A 104 -9.91 -0.21 -19.77
CA THR A 104 -11.11 -0.80 -20.35
C THR A 104 -12.36 -0.53 -19.52
N LEU A 105 -13.53 -0.77 -20.09
CA LEU A 105 -14.78 -0.70 -19.33
C LEU A 105 -14.72 -1.71 -18.19
N GLY A 106 -15.00 -1.24 -16.98
CA GLY A 106 -14.95 -2.10 -15.81
C GLY A 106 -16.03 -3.17 -15.80
N THR A 107 -15.70 -4.34 -15.24
CA THR A 107 -16.70 -5.35 -14.85
C THR A 107 -17.65 -4.80 -13.79
N ASP A 108 -17.22 -3.79 -13.05
CA ASP A 108 -18.02 -2.99 -12.11
C ASP A 108 -18.93 -1.96 -12.80
N GLY A 109 -18.94 -1.87 -14.13
CA GLY A 109 -19.74 -0.93 -14.91
C GLY A 109 -19.32 0.55 -14.75
N LYS A 110 -18.16 0.84 -14.19
CA LYS A 110 -17.69 2.21 -13.96
C LYS A 110 -16.75 2.69 -15.10
N PRO A 111 -16.71 4.01 -15.35
CA PRO A 111 -15.89 4.56 -16.42
C PRO A 111 -14.42 4.14 -16.29
N PRO A 112 -13.75 3.84 -17.43
CA PRO A 112 -12.35 3.49 -17.44
C PRO A 112 -11.45 4.67 -17.08
N MET A 113 -10.25 4.36 -16.63
CA MET A 113 -9.11 5.26 -16.67
C MET A 113 -8.67 5.42 -18.14
N THR A 114 -8.21 6.60 -18.54
CA THR A 114 -7.57 6.73 -19.85
C THR A 114 -6.09 6.34 -19.78
N VAL A 115 -5.45 6.12 -20.93
CA VAL A 115 -3.98 5.94 -20.97
C VAL A 115 -3.26 7.14 -20.36
N LYS A 116 -3.79 8.36 -20.61
CA LYS A 116 -3.26 9.58 -19.99
C LYS A 116 -3.49 9.58 -18.47
N GLY A 117 -4.65 9.10 -17.98
CA GLY A 117 -4.91 8.93 -16.55
C GLY A 117 -3.93 7.98 -15.88
N LYS A 118 -3.59 6.85 -16.54
CA LYS A 118 -2.52 5.94 -16.08
C LYS A 118 -1.18 6.66 -15.98
N GLN A 119 -0.80 7.43 -17.01
CA GLN A 119 0.43 8.20 -16.99
C GLN A 119 0.41 9.27 -15.87
N THR A 120 -0.71 9.95 -15.69
CA THR A 120 -0.88 10.94 -14.60
C THR A 120 -0.66 10.32 -13.22
N LEU A 121 -1.20 9.11 -12.97
CA LEU A 121 -0.95 8.38 -11.73
C LEU A 121 0.55 8.09 -11.54
N LEU A 122 1.20 7.53 -12.56
CA LEU A 122 2.63 7.18 -12.50
C LEU A 122 3.51 8.42 -12.24
N ASP A 123 3.22 9.53 -12.90
CA ASP A 123 3.95 10.78 -12.73
C ASP A 123 3.71 11.40 -11.36
N ALA A 124 2.47 11.31 -10.83
CA ALA A 124 2.14 11.79 -9.48
C ALA A 124 2.91 11.01 -8.41
N VAL A 125 2.94 9.67 -8.52
CA VAL A 125 3.73 8.84 -7.57
C VAL A 125 5.21 9.15 -7.70
N ARG A 126 5.76 9.19 -8.92
CA ARG A 126 7.16 9.58 -9.15
C ARG A 126 7.48 10.97 -8.59
N GLY A 127 6.52 11.88 -8.61
CA GLY A 127 6.60 13.25 -8.08
C GLY A 127 6.54 13.35 -6.55
N GLY A 128 6.12 12.30 -5.84
CA GLY A 128 6.07 12.27 -4.37
C GLY A 128 4.72 11.86 -3.76
N MET A 129 3.69 11.59 -4.58
CA MET A 129 2.43 11.05 -4.07
C MET A 129 2.66 9.64 -3.48
N GLY A 130 2.01 9.32 -2.34
CA GLY A 130 2.04 8.00 -1.76
C GLY A 130 1.20 7.00 -2.56
N PHE A 131 1.62 5.74 -2.60
CA PHE A 131 0.86 4.64 -3.20
C PHE A 131 0.82 3.45 -2.24
N ALA A 132 -0.38 2.94 -1.95
CA ALA A 132 -0.59 1.70 -1.20
C ALA A 132 -1.41 0.72 -2.06
N GLY A 133 -0.76 -0.35 -2.52
CA GLY A 133 -1.41 -1.45 -3.24
C GLY A 133 -1.88 -2.53 -2.26
N VAL A 134 -3.10 -3.02 -2.47
CA VAL A 134 -3.70 -4.07 -1.65
C VAL A 134 -4.14 -5.20 -2.57
N HIS A 135 -3.76 -6.41 -2.22
CA HIS A 135 -4.15 -7.65 -2.86
C HIS A 135 -4.07 -7.57 -4.40
N ALA A 136 -5.21 -7.45 -5.07
CA ALA A 136 -5.31 -7.45 -6.53
C ALA A 136 -4.68 -6.22 -7.22
N ALA A 137 -4.12 -5.27 -6.48
CA ALA A 137 -3.35 -4.21 -7.11
C ALA A 137 -2.17 -4.73 -7.97
N SER A 138 -1.63 -5.92 -7.67
CA SER A 138 -0.62 -6.60 -8.50
C SER A 138 -1.20 -7.39 -9.69
N ASP A 139 -2.53 -7.61 -9.72
CA ASP A 139 -3.30 -8.21 -10.84
C ASP A 139 -3.94 -7.10 -11.71
N THR A 140 -3.27 -5.96 -11.81
CA THR A 140 -3.71 -4.77 -12.52
C THR A 140 -2.68 -4.41 -13.59
N PHE A 141 -3.12 -4.11 -14.81
CA PHE A 141 -2.25 -3.75 -15.95
C PHE A 141 -1.16 -4.79 -16.25
N HIS A 142 -1.54 -6.05 -16.41
CA HIS A 142 -0.57 -7.09 -16.77
C HIS A 142 0.33 -6.69 -17.92
N THR A 143 1.58 -7.12 -17.80
CA THR A 143 2.58 -6.94 -18.86
C THR A 143 2.12 -7.61 -20.17
N GLN A 144 2.07 -6.83 -21.24
CA GLN A 144 1.54 -7.29 -22.52
C GLN A 144 2.59 -8.05 -23.34
N PRO A 145 2.15 -9.03 -24.16
CA PRO A 145 0.78 -9.53 -24.25
C PRO A 145 0.37 -10.37 -23.03
N ASP A 146 -0.91 -10.27 -22.60
CA ASP A 146 -1.49 -11.18 -21.61
C ASP A 146 -2.55 -12.07 -22.29
N PRO A 147 -2.12 -13.19 -22.90
CA PRO A 147 -3.01 -14.06 -23.68
C PRO A 147 -4.01 -14.79 -22.77
N PRO A 148 -5.16 -15.24 -23.28
CA PRO A 148 -6.20 -15.93 -22.51
C PRO A 148 -5.72 -17.15 -21.73
N ASP A 149 -4.67 -17.86 -22.23
CA ASP A 149 -4.06 -19.00 -21.55
C ASP A 149 -3.09 -18.58 -20.43
N ARG A 150 -2.92 -17.27 -20.21
CA ARG A 150 -2.06 -16.67 -19.17
C ARG A 150 -0.61 -17.16 -19.21
N SER A 151 -0.14 -17.71 -20.34
CA SER A 151 1.21 -18.27 -20.45
C SER A 151 2.30 -17.23 -20.18
N ASN A 152 2.07 -15.98 -20.57
CA ASN A 152 3.02 -14.89 -20.37
C ASN A 152 3.21 -14.51 -18.89
N ARG A 153 2.24 -14.84 -18.03
CA ARG A 153 2.35 -14.59 -16.58
C ARG A 153 3.39 -15.49 -15.90
N TYR A 154 3.83 -16.58 -16.57
CA TYR A 154 4.85 -17.50 -16.07
C TYR A 154 6.25 -17.23 -16.66
N ILE A 155 6.45 -16.03 -17.18
CA ILE A 155 7.72 -15.58 -17.76
C ILE A 155 8.13 -14.30 -17.04
N ALA A 156 9.40 -14.22 -16.60
CA ALA A 156 9.94 -12.97 -16.04
C ALA A 156 10.08 -11.93 -17.16
N HIS A 157 9.58 -10.72 -16.94
CA HIS A 157 9.57 -9.64 -17.94
C HIS A 157 10.75 -8.67 -17.76
N GLY A 158 11.30 -8.55 -16.54
CA GLY A 158 12.41 -7.67 -16.24
C GLY A 158 12.14 -6.23 -16.67
N GLU A 159 13.00 -5.67 -17.51
CA GLU A 159 12.87 -4.28 -17.98
C GLU A 159 11.65 -4.03 -18.89
N ASN A 160 11.03 -5.09 -19.42
CA ASN A 160 9.84 -4.99 -20.27
C ASN A 160 8.53 -5.06 -19.48
N GLU A 161 8.60 -5.15 -18.17
CA GLU A 161 7.44 -5.13 -17.29
C GLU A 161 6.61 -3.85 -17.47
N ASP A 162 5.27 -3.95 -17.33
CA ASP A 162 4.39 -2.78 -17.40
C ASP A 162 4.84 -1.71 -16.37
N PRO A 163 4.91 -0.43 -16.74
CA PRO A 163 5.37 0.64 -15.84
C PRO A 163 4.63 0.74 -14.51
N TYR A 164 3.34 0.34 -14.47
CA TYR A 164 2.58 0.31 -13.24
C TYR A 164 3.05 -0.82 -12.31
N LEU A 165 3.25 -2.02 -12.84
CA LEU A 165 3.74 -3.17 -12.08
C LEU A 165 5.17 -2.93 -11.57
N ARG A 166 6.02 -2.33 -12.43
CA ARG A 166 7.34 -1.88 -12.02
C ARG A 166 7.29 -0.85 -10.87
N MET A 167 6.29 0.02 -10.83
CA MET A 167 6.05 0.93 -9.71
C MET A 167 5.61 0.15 -8.46
N VAL A 168 4.65 -0.77 -8.59
CA VAL A 168 4.17 -1.63 -7.48
C VAL A 168 5.30 -2.50 -6.93
N GLY A 169 6.11 -3.07 -7.82
CA GLY A 169 7.30 -3.86 -7.49
C GLY A 169 7.12 -5.36 -7.61
N ALA A 170 6.00 -5.85 -8.16
CA ALA A 170 5.79 -7.25 -8.56
C ALA A 170 4.53 -7.39 -9.40
N GLU A 171 4.45 -8.48 -10.16
CA GLU A 171 3.31 -8.88 -11.00
C GLU A 171 2.68 -10.19 -10.51
N PHE A 172 1.36 -10.23 -10.52
CA PHE A 172 0.58 -11.44 -10.22
C PHE A 172 0.75 -12.50 -11.31
N ILE A 173 0.98 -13.74 -10.89
CA ILE A 173 0.98 -14.93 -11.76
C ILE A 173 -0.37 -15.63 -11.70
N THR A 174 -0.72 -16.10 -10.50
CA THR A 174 -1.88 -16.95 -10.22
C THR A 174 -2.09 -17.06 -8.70
N HIS A 175 -3.14 -17.78 -8.30
CA HIS A 175 -3.41 -18.20 -6.92
C HIS A 175 -3.85 -19.67 -6.89
N GLY A 176 -4.07 -20.27 -5.72
CA GLY A 176 -4.68 -21.58 -5.58
C GLY A 176 -6.05 -21.64 -6.26
N ARG A 177 -6.46 -22.85 -6.67
CA ARG A 177 -7.74 -23.11 -7.36
C ARG A 177 -8.63 -23.99 -6.48
N ASP A 178 -9.86 -24.25 -6.92
CA ASP A 178 -10.82 -25.06 -6.18
C ASP A 178 -10.33 -26.49 -5.90
N GLU A 179 -9.50 -27.06 -6.77
CA GLU A 179 -8.87 -28.37 -6.61
C GLU A 179 -7.65 -28.33 -5.67
N ASP A 180 -6.99 -27.17 -5.56
CA ASP A 180 -5.93 -26.84 -4.63
C ASP A 180 -6.48 -25.68 -3.76
N PRO A 181 -6.41 -25.72 -2.43
CA PRO A 181 -7.17 -24.76 -1.63
C PRO A 181 -6.82 -23.32 -2.00
N ARG A 182 -7.78 -22.66 -2.65
CA ARG A 182 -7.70 -21.24 -3.02
C ARG A 182 -7.46 -20.37 -1.77
N LEU A 183 -8.20 -20.68 -0.70
CA LEU A 183 -8.05 -20.07 0.60
C LEU A 183 -7.29 -21.03 1.50
N GLN A 184 -6.15 -20.64 2.03
CA GLN A 184 -5.43 -21.47 2.99
C GLN A 184 -4.68 -20.63 4.03
N THR A 185 -4.55 -21.24 5.21
CA THR A 185 -3.72 -20.68 6.27
C THR A 185 -2.26 -20.98 5.95
N ALA A 186 -1.44 -19.93 5.95
CA ALA A 186 0.00 -20.03 5.80
C ALA A 186 0.73 -19.24 6.87
N ASN A 187 1.99 -19.55 7.09
CA ASN A 187 2.87 -18.78 7.94
C ASN A 187 3.44 -17.58 7.17
N VAL A 188 3.34 -16.42 7.80
CA VAL A 188 3.93 -15.18 7.29
C VAL A 188 5.09 -14.79 8.21
N ILE A 189 6.29 -14.75 7.64
CA ILE A 189 7.50 -14.37 8.36
C ILE A 189 7.61 -12.85 8.42
N VAL A 190 7.72 -12.28 9.61
CA VAL A 190 7.93 -10.84 9.79
C VAL A 190 9.42 -10.53 9.71
N ASN A 191 9.85 -9.87 8.61
CA ASN A 191 11.25 -9.50 8.38
C ASN A 191 11.60 -8.14 9.02
N ASP A 192 10.62 -7.21 9.09
CA ASP A 192 10.79 -5.94 9.79
C ASP A 192 9.70 -5.72 10.85
N PRO A 193 9.92 -6.15 12.10
CA PRO A 193 8.95 -5.95 13.19
C PRO A 193 8.87 -4.47 13.65
N LYS A 194 9.73 -3.58 13.13
CA LYS A 194 9.71 -2.15 13.44
C LYS A 194 8.91 -1.33 12.42
N PHE A 195 8.52 -1.95 11.30
CA PHE A 195 7.71 -1.26 10.32
C PHE A 195 6.39 -0.74 10.96
N PRO A 196 5.92 0.45 10.60
CA PRO A 196 4.70 1.03 11.18
C PRO A 196 3.53 0.04 11.13
N GLY A 197 2.90 -0.18 12.28
CA GLY A 197 1.78 -1.12 12.44
C GLY A 197 2.15 -2.52 12.89
N LEU A 198 3.44 -2.90 12.95
CA LEU A 198 3.89 -4.24 13.36
C LEU A 198 4.48 -4.32 14.77
N GLY A 199 4.49 -3.22 15.52
CA GLY A 199 5.03 -3.22 16.88
C GLY A 199 4.36 -4.26 17.78
N GLY A 200 5.17 -5.16 18.36
CA GLY A 200 4.69 -6.25 19.23
C GLY A 200 4.19 -7.51 18.52
N VAL A 201 4.24 -7.56 17.20
CA VAL A 201 3.87 -8.76 16.41
C VAL A 201 4.96 -9.82 16.55
N THR A 202 4.56 -11.05 16.90
CA THR A 202 5.45 -12.21 16.97
C THR A 202 5.49 -12.92 15.61
N SER A 203 6.69 -13.28 15.16
CA SER A 203 6.90 -14.03 13.92
C SER A 203 7.08 -15.53 14.21
N PRO A 204 6.55 -16.44 13.38
CA PRO A 204 5.67 -16.20 12.26
C PRO A 204 4.22 -15.85 12.67
N VAL A 205 3.48 -15.18 11.79
CA VAL A 205 2.05 -14.98 11.92
C VAL A 205 1.32 -16.02 11.10
N SER A 206 0.41 -16.77 11.71
CA SER A 206 -0.49 -17.68 10.97
C SER A 206 -1.68 -16.89 10.43
N PHE A 207 -1.87 -16.87 9.12
CA PHE A 207 -2.88 -16.03 8.48
C PHE A 207 -3.58 -16.77 7.34
N MET A 208 -4.92 -16.69 7.28
CA MET A 208 -5.73 -17.29 6.22
C MET A 208 -6.04 -16.27 5.13
N GLU A 209 -5.66 -16.56 3.90
CA GLU A 209 -5.82 -15.66 2.76
C GLU A 209 -5.96 -16.42 1.44
N GLU A 210 -6.40 -15.74 0.37
CA GLU A 210 -6.13 -16.11 -1.01
C GLU A 210 -4.72 -15.63 -1.37
N TRP A 211 -3.73 -16.49 -1.20
CA TRP A 211 -2.35 -16.09 -1.42
C TRP A 211 -2.03 -15.98 -2.91
N TYR A 212 -1.58 -14.81 -3.33
CA TYR A 212 -1.12 -14.57 -4.69
C TYR A 212 0.32 -15.06 -4.86
N SER A 213 0.56 -15.88 -5.90
CA SER A 213 1.90 -16.15 -6.39
C SER A 213 2.33 -15.00 -7.30
N LEU A 214 3.49 -14.42 -7.01
CA LEU A 214 3.99 -13.18 -7.60
C LEU A 214 5.34 -13.41 -8.27
N LYS A 215 5.71 -12.56 -9.22
CA LYS A 215 6.99 -12.54 -9.93
C LYS A 215 7.50 -11.12 -10.16
N ASP A 216 8.66 -11.00 -10.81
CA ASP A 216 9.28 -9.73 -11.21
C ASP A 216 9.45 -8.76 -10.02
N PHE A 217 9.88 -9.31 -8.87
CA PHE A 217 10.11 -8.52 -7.67
C PHE A 217 11.20 -7.47 -7.90
N ALA A 218 10.87 -6.21 -7.61
CA ALA A 218 11.80 -5.10 -7.73
C ALA A 218 12.99 -5.27 -6.79
N PRO A 219 14.23 -5.16 -7.26
CA PRO A 219 15.42 -5.46 -6.46
C PRO A 219 15.65 -4.49 -5.29
N ASP A 220 15.09 -3.28 -5.38
CA ASP A 220 15.21 -2.19 -4.41
C ASP A 220 14.14 -2.22 -3.31
N MET A 221 13.37 -3.31 -3.20
CA MET A 221 12.32 -3.40 -2.17
C MET A 221 12.88 -3.70 -0.78
N HIS A 222 12.21 -3.12 0.21
CA HIS A 222 12.30 -3.50 1.62
C HIS A 222 11.17 -4.47 1.93
N VAL A 223 11.49 -5.74 2.06
CA VAL A 223 10.54 -6.82 2.34
C VAL A 223 10.15 -6.78 3.81
N ILE A 224 8.87 -6.57 4.07
CA ILE A 224 8.28 -6.51 5.41
C ILE A 224 7.81 -7.90 5.82
N LEU A 225 7.08 -8.59 4.93
CA LEU A 225 6.56 -9.93 5.17
C LEU A 225 6.92 -10.88 4.02
N THR A 226 7.31 -12.11 4.38
CA THR A 226 7.56 -13.21 3.45
C THR A 226 6.57 -14.33 3.71
N LEU A 227 5.98 -14.89 2.66
CA LEU A 227 5.12 -16.08 2.73
C LEU A 227 5.98 -17.33 2.80
N ASP A 228 5.78 -18.15 3.82
CA ASP A 228 6.37 -19.48 3.93
C ASP A 228 5.54 -20.48 3.12
N THR A 229 6.10 -20.96 2.03
CA THR A 229 5.42 -21.88 1.10
C THR A 229 5.58 -23.35 1.46
N HIS A 230 6.45 -23.69 2.41
CA HIS A 230 6.84 -25.08 2.68
C HIS A 230 5.67 -25.99 3.12
N THR A 231 4.64 -25.42 3.72
CA THR A 231 3.46 -26.17 4.20
C THR A 231 2.22 -25.92 3.36
N MET A 232 2.35 -25.17 2.25
CA MET A 232 1.22 -24.82 1.40
C MET A 232 0.94 -25.89 0.35
N ASN A 233 -0.33 -26.03 -0.01
CA ASN A 233 -0.78 -26.93 -1.06
C ASN A 233 -1.02 -26.14 -2.36
N GLY A 234 -0.83 -26.80 -3.50
CA GLY A 234 -1.06 -26.25 -4.81
C GLY A 234 0.21 -25.98 -5.59
N ALA A 235 0.13 -26.19 -6.92
CA ALA A 235 1.27 -26.04 -7.83
C ALA A 235 1.86 -24.62 -7.81
N CYS A 236 1.03 -23.61 -7.62
CA CYS A 236 1.46 -22.20 -7.59
C CYS A 236 2.32 -21.84 -6.36
N TYR A 237 2.36 -22.73 -5.33
CA TYR A 237 3.17 -22.55 -4.13
C TYR A 237 4.37 -23.53 -4.08
N GLN A 238 4.57 -24.36 -5.12
CA GLN A 238 5.74 -25.23 -5.26
C GLN A 238 6.95 -24.39 -5.71
N ARG A 239 7.37 -23.50 -4.84
CA ARG A 239 8.49 -22.57 -5.01
C ARG A 239 9.05 -22.15 -3.66
N ALA A 240 10.24 -21.56 -3.65
CA ALA A 240 10.80 -20.97 -2.43
C ALA A 240 9.91 -19.87 -1.83
N PRO A 241 10.01 -19.59 -0.52
CA PRO A 241 9.36 -18.44 0.11
C PRO A 241 9.62 -17.14 -0.63
N TYR A 242 8.60 -16.27 -0.71
CA TYR A 242 8.65 -15.03 -1.48
C TYR A 242 7.92 -13.87 -0.77
N PRO A 243 8.26 -12.59 -1.13
CA PRO A 243 7.64 -11.44 -0.52
C PRO A 243 6.12 -11.37 -0.76
N VAL A 244 5.37 -11.02 0.29
CA VAL A 244 3.92 -10.75 0.20
C VAL A 244 3.56 -9.38 0.75
N THR A 245 4.49 -8.68 1.40
CA THR A 245 4.33 -7.29 1.80
C THR A 245 5.68 -6.61 1.77
N TRP A 246 5.73 -5.43 1.17
CA TRP A 246 6.94 -4.64 1.04
C TRP A 246 6.69 -3.14 1.00
N ALA A 247 7.76 -2.39 1.18
CA ALA A 247 7.84 -0.96 0.98
C ALA A 247 9.04 -0.63 0.06
N ARG A 248 8.88 0.38 -0.80
CA ARG A 248 9.96 0.88 -1.66
C ARG A 248 9.72 2.33 -2.05
N THR A 249 10.71 2.95 -2.65
CA THR A 249 10.57 4.27 -3.27
C THR A 249 10.41 4.13 -4.78
N HIS A 250 9.60 5.02 -5.38
CA HIS A 250 9.49 5.17 -6.83
C HIS A 250 9.65 6.66 -7.18
N GLY A 251 10.85 7.05 -7.60
CA GLY A 251 11.23 8.46 -7.69
C GLY A 251 11.20 9.10 -6.30
N LYS A 252 10.36 10.12 -6.09
CA LYS A 252 10.14 10.75 -4.78
C LYS A 252 8.98 10.12 -3.99
N GLY A 253 8.17 9.28 -4.62
CA GLY A 253 7.02 8.65 -4.01
C GLY A 253 7.38 7.42 -3.19
N ARG A 254 6.52 7.09 -2.23
CA ARG A 254 6.61 5.92 -1.37
C ARG A 254 5.54 4.93 -1.78
N VAL A 255 5.94 3.69 -2.02
CA VAL A 255 5.08 2.60 -2.47
C VAL A 255 5.07 1.50 -1.41
N PHE A 256 3.89 1.21 -0.89
CA PHE A 256 3.62 0.07 -0.02
C PHE A 256 2.73 -0.91 -0.78
N TYR A 257 2.95 -2.20 -0.61
CA TYR A 257 2.07 -3.24 -1.14
C TYR A 257 1.91 -4.36 -0.12
N THR A 258 0.71 -4.95 -0.08
CA THR A 258 0.42 -6.20 0.61
C THR A 258 -0.48 -7.09 -0.22
N ALA A 259 -0.14 -8.39 -0.32
CA ALA A 259 -0.94 -9.40 -1.01
C ALA A 259 -2.16 -9.86 -0.19
N MET A 260 -2.30 -9.41 1.05
CA MET A 260 -3.47 -9.69 1.89
C MET A 260 -4.64 -8.78 1.53
N GLY A 261 -5.88 -9.22 1.83
CA GLY A 261 -7.07 -8.40 1.73
C GLY A 261 -8.21 -8.97 0.87
N ASP A 262 -8.13 -10.20 0.33
CA ASP A 262 -9.24 -10.81 -0.42
C ASP A 262 -10.47 -11.03 0.47
N ARG A 263 -10.26 -11.54 1.67
CA ARG A 263 -11.36 -12.03 2.51
C ARG A 263 -12.03 -10.91 3.31
N PRO A 264 -13.38 -10.86 3.35
CA PRO A 264 -14.12 -9.91 4.20
C PRO A 264 -13.71 -9.92 5.67
N GLU A 265 -13.38 -11.12 6.23
CA GLU A 265 -12.97 -11.28 7.62
C GLU A 265 -11.63 -10.58 7.91
N ASN A 266 -10.74 -10.51 6.94
CA ASN A 266 -9.43 -9.89 7.09
C ASN A 266 -9.54 -8.37 7.32
N TRP A 267 -10.60 -7.74 6.82
CA TRP A 267 -10.90 -6.32 7.07
C TRP A 267 -11.42 -6.03 8.50
N LYS A 268 -11.44 -7.05 9.36
CA LYS A 268 -11.68 -6.94 10.81
C LYS A 268 -10.51 -7.46 11.63
N ASN A 269 -9.47 -7.98 10.97
CA ASN A 269 -8.29 -8.52 11.63
C ASN A 269 -7.33 -7.39 12.02
N GLU A 270 -7.00 -7.30 13.31
CA GLU A 270 -6.15 -6.22 13.83
C GLU A 270 -4.74 -6.21 13.24
N PHE A 271 -4.13 -7.39 13.03
CA PHE A 271 -2.81 -7.49 12.41
C PHE A 271 -2.82 -6.86 11.01
N PHE A 272 -3.78 -7.27 10.15
CA PHE A 272 -3.91 -6.73 8.80
C PHE A 272 -4.21 -5.23 8.79
N LEU A 273 -5.17 -4.79 9.61
CA LEU A 273 -5.57 -3.36 9.66
C LEU A 273 -4.45 -2.47 10.21
N ASN A 274 -3.70 -2.93 11.23
CA ASN A 274 -2.57 -2.18 11.75
C ASN A 274 -1.44 -2.07 10.72
N LEU A 275 -1.12 -3.16 10.02
CA LEU A 275 -0.13 -3.17 8.94
C LEU A 275 -0.55 -2.24 7.80
N LEU A 276 -1.79 -2.34 7.32
CA LEU A 276 -2.32 -1.48 6.25
C LEU A 276 -2.31 0.00 6.66
N GLY A 277 -2.80 0.31 7.86
CA GLY A 277 -2.79 1.66 8.39
C GLY A 277 -1.39 2.24 8.55
N GLY A 278 -0.45 1.41 9.01
CA GLY A 278 0.98 1.74 9.09
C GLY A 278 1.57 2.03 7.71
N GLY A 279 1.28 1.17 6.73
CA GLY A 279 1.69 1.32 5.34
C GLY A 279 1.15 2.60 4.71
N ILE A 280 -0.15 2.87 4.84
CA ILE A 280 -0.76 4.11 4.33
C ILE A 280 -0.09 5.34 4.97
N ARG A 281 0.04 5.38 6.30
CA ARG A 281 0.71 6.50 6.98
C ARG A 281 2.15 6.69 6.54
N TRP A 282 2.87 5.59 6.31
CA TRP A 282 4.23 5.67 5.81
C TRP A 282 4.26 6.25 4.39
N THR A 283 3.36 5.83 3.50
CA THR A 283 3.32 6.35 2.10
C THR A 283 3.04 7.84 2.05
N ILE A 284 2.20 8.37 2.92
CA ILE A 284 1.86 9.81 2.98
C ILE A 284 2.79 10.64 3.89
N GLY A 285 3.81 10.03 4.47
CA GLY A 285 4.82 10.71 5.29
C GLY A 285 4.38 11.02 6.71
N ASP A 286 3.35 10.35 7.26
CA ASP A 286 2.87 10.49 8.64
C ASP A 286 3.43 9.41 9.57
N ALA A 287 4.21 8.49 9.03
CA ALA A 287 5.01 7.54 9.77
C ALA A 287 6.40 7.39 9.12
N SER A 288 7.39 7.00 9.91
CA SER A 288 8.76 6.79 9.47
C SER A 288 9.12 5.30 9.52
N ALA A 289 9.85 4.82 8.52
CA ALA A 289 10.53 3.54 8.52
C ALA A 289 11.91 3.72 7.87
N GLN A 290 12.90 3.00 8.37
CA GLN A 290 14.18 2.85 7.66
C GLN A 290 13.99 1.73 6.64
N LEU A 291 14.16 2.05 5.37
CA LEU A 291 14.15 1.03 4.33
C LEU A 291 15.57 0.56 4.03
N GLU A 292 15.72 -0.75 3.99
CA GLU A 292 16.95 -1.42 3.55
C GLU A 292 16.55 -2.39 2.44
N GLU A 293 17.32 -2.42 1.36
CA GLU A 293 17.13 -3.40 0.30
C GLU A 293 17.51 -4.78 0.84
N ASN A 294 16.49 -5.54 1.25
CA ASN A 294 16.68 -6.83 1.93
C ASN A 294 16.09 -8.03 1.18
N LEU A 295 15.66 -7.85 -0.08
CA LEU A 295 14.97 -8.89 -0.87
C LEU A 295 15.71 -10.24 -0.87
N LYS A 296 17.03 -10.21 -1.14
CA LYS A 296 17.85 -11.43 -1.22
C LYS A 296 18.05 -12.11 0.13
N GLN A 297 18.00 -11.37 1.23
CA GLN A 297 18.10 -11.90 2.59
C GLN A 297 16.76 -12.45 3.07
N ALA A 298 15.67 -11.72 2.83
CA ALA A 298 14.33 -12.09 3.28
C ALA A 298 13.71 -13.23 2.46
N ALA A 299 14.05 -13.33 1.17
CA ALA A 299 13.52 -14.34 0.25
C ALA A 299 14.57 -14.75 -0.79
N PRO A 300 15.59 -15.56 -0.44
CA PRO A 300 16.69 -15.91 -1.35
C PRO A 300 16.25 -16.53 -2.68
N GLY A 301 15.14 -17.28 -2.69
CA GLY A 301 14.57 -17.93 -3.87
C GLY A 301 13.46 -17.11 -4.57
N TYR A 302 13.34 -15.83 -4.30
CA TYR A 302 12.26 -14.98 -4.79
C TYR A 302 12.04 -15.03 -6.32
N ALA A 303 13.10 -15.29 -7.08
CA ALA A 303 13.05 -15.31 -8.55
C ALA A 303 12.48 -16.63 -9.13
N GLU A 304 12.22 -17.64 -8.29
CA GLU A 304 11.60 -18.87 -8.75
C GLU A 304 10.17 -18.60 -9.20
N ILE A 305 9.84 -19.07 -10.42
CA ILE A 305 8.49 -19.04 -10.97
C ILE A 305 7.87 -20.42 -10.74
N PRO A 306 6.65 -20.50 -10.19
CA PRO A 306 6.01 -21.78 -9.95
C PRO A 306 5.68 -22.50 -11.24
N PRO A 307 5.46 -23.83 -11.20
CA PRO A 307 4.96 -24.59 -12.35
C PRO A 307 3.64 -24.00 -12.87
N LYS A 308 3.48 -23.97 -14.20
CA LYS A 308 2.23 -23.55 -14.84
C LYS A 308 1.11 -24.50 -14.41
N GLN A 309 0.04 -23.96 -13.86
CA GLN A 309 -1.14 -24.74 -13.53
C GLN A 309 -1.85 -25.20 -14.79
N ALA A 310 -2.50 -26.38 -14.73
CA ALA A 310 -3.35 -26.84 -15.82
C ALA A 310 -4.48 -25.80 -16.08
N PRO A 311 -5.00 -25.69 -17.32
CA PRO A 311 -6.15 -24.83 -17.60
C PRO A 311 -7.34 -25.19 -16.68
N GLU A 312 -8.12 -24.22 -16.26
CA GLU A 312 -9.41 -24.45 -15.62
C GLU A 312 -10.31 -25.21 -16.61
N LYS A 313 -10.97 -26.26 -16.15
CA LYS A 313 -11.89 -27.06 -16.96
C LYS A 313 -13.23 -26.35 -17.15
#